data_98d2c3bd476129290c03016b8bea844d
#
_entry.id   98d2c3bd476129290c03016b8bea844d
#
_cell.length_a   1.000
_cell.length_b   1.000
_cell.length_c   1.000
_cell.angle_alpha   90.00
_cell.angle_beta   90.00
_cell.angle_gamma   90.00
#
_symmetry.space_group_name_H-M   'P 1'
#
loop_
_entity.id
_entity.type
_entity.pdbx_description
1 polymer ?
#
loop_
_entity_poly.entity_id
_entity_poly.type
_entity_poly.pdbx_seq_one_letter_code
_entity_poly.pdbx_strand_id
1 'polypeptide(L)'
;GDAVVQRVQSTYIKAPSLIGLQAEKPAWATFTLNPKRSGNVYAIDGVERWIIHNYLRPDEEDFDAVDRDWAIRAILGVDKNFEYEILANEDWFGRRLVADRFRDRRVFIAGDAAHIWVPYAGYGMNAGIADAMNLSWLLAAHLNGWAADEILAAHERERHPITEQVSHFVMNHAHAMASQRGQVPDNIEADDAEGSKARRTFGAKAYDLNVQQYCAAGLNFGYYYDDSPIIAHDDETAPGYSMSAYTPSTVPGCRLPHIWLGNGRSLYDALGPEYTLLRLDPTLDVSPLTQAARDRGLPLAVLDIGDTEGAALYDHNLVLARPDQHIAWRGNQLPDDPNATDALVQRLRGVA
;
A
#
# COMPACT_ATOMS: atom_id res chain seq x y z
N GLY A 1 -14.18 -14.17 1.15
CA GLY A 1 -14.31 -12.76 0.77
C GLY A 1 -15.70 -12.41 0.21
N ASP A 2 -15.93 -11.11 -0.08
CA ASP A 2 -17.21 -10.56 -0.50
C ASP A 2 -17.27 -10.41 -2.02
N ALA A 3 -18.16 -11.16 -2.67
CA ALA A 3 -18.24 -11.23 -4.13
C ALA A 3 -18.77 -9.94 -4.78
N VAL A 4 -19.68 -9.21 -4.11
CA VAL A 4 -20.19 -7.92 -4.55
C VAL A 4 -20.35 -7.00 -3.34
N VAL A 5 -19.54 -5.95 -3.30
CA VAL A 5 -19.58 -4.93 -2.25
C VAL A 5 -20.22 -3.66 -2.79
N GLN A 6 -19.98 -3.35 -4.06
CA GLN A 6 -20.46 -2.14 -4.71
C GLN A 6 -20.62 -2.37 -6.21
N ARG A 7 -21.64 -1.73 -6.82
CA ARG A 7 -21.81 -1.63 -8.27
C ARG A 7 -21.46 -0.22 -8.70
N VAL A 8 -20.71 -0.08 -9.79
CA VAL A 8 -20.31 1.22 -10.31
C VAL A 8 -20.57 1.27 -11.82
N GLN A 9 -21.44 2.18 -12.22
CA GLN A 9 -21.51 2.58 -13.63
C GLN A 9 -20.32 3.50 -13.90
N SER A 10 -19.43 3.08 -14.77
CA SER A 10 -18.24 3.82 -15.17
C SER A 10 -18.38 4.24 -16.62
N THR A 11 -18.46 5.56 -16.88
CA THR A 11 -18.74 6.11 -18.20
C THR A 11 -17.62 7.03 -18.65
N TYR A 12 -17.01 6.71 -19.77
CA TYR A 12 -16.05 7.58 -20.45
C TYR A 12 -16.82 8.57 -21.31
N ILE A 13 -16.57 9.85 -21.10
CA ILE A 13 -17.20 10.92 -21.87
C ILE A 13 -16.17 11.86 -22.50
N LYS A 14 -16.56 12.46 -23.62
CA LYS A 14 -15.91 13.63 -24.20
C LYS A 14 -16.76 14.86 -23.88
N ALA A 15 -16.21 15.79 -23.09
CA ALA A 15 -16.88 17.00 -22.63
C ALA A 15 -15.86 18.15 -22.50
N PRO A 16 -15.53 18.86 -23.60
CA PRO A 16 -14.55 19.96 -23.58
C PRO A 16 -14.89 21.09 -22.60
N SER A 17 -16.19 21.36 -22.41
CA SER A 17 -16.67 22.43 -21.52
C SER A 17 -16.58 22.08 -20.04
N LEU A 18 -16.36 20.81 -19.68
CA LEU A 18 -16.35 20.36 -18.29
C LEU A 18 -15.22 20.99 -17.48
N ILE A 19 -14.06 21.24 -18.09
CA ILE A 19 -12.94 21.89 -17.43
C ILE A 19 -13.31 23.29 -16.89
N GLY A 20 -14.20 23.99 -17.58
CA GLY A 20 -14.71 25.31 -17.17
C GLY A 20 -15.65 25.27 -15.96
N LEU A 21 -16.18 24.10 -15.59
CA LEU A 21 -17.03 23.92 -14.42
C LEU A 21 -16.20 23.56 -13.17
N GLN A 22 -14.93 23.21 -13.33
CA GLN A 22 -14.06 22.95 -12.20
C GLN A 22 -13.66 24.26 -11.51
N ALA A 23 -13.31 24.15 -10.21
CA ALA A 23 -12.80 25.26 -9.44
C ALA A 23 -11.54 25.86 -10.08
N GLU A 24 -11.06 27.01 -9.56
CA GLU A 24 -9.88 27.76 -10.07
C GLU A 24 -8.64 26.90 -10.40
N LYS A 25 -8.49 25.76 -9.74
CA LYS A 25 -7.42 24.79 -10.01
C LYS A 25 -8.04 23.49 -10.50
N PRO A 26 -7.89 23.14 -11.78
CA PRO A 26 -8.29 21.84 -12.28
C PRO A 26 -7.66 20.69 -11.48
N ALA A 27 -8.46 19.70 -11.12
CA ALA A 27 -8.03 18.55 -10.36
C ALA A 27 -8.08 17.28 -11.23
N TRP A 28 -7.16 16.35 -11.00
CA TRP A 28 -7.22 15.03 -11.61
C TRP A 28 -8.47 14.26 -11.19
N ALA A 29 -8.87 14.36 -9.92
CA ALA A 29 -10.07 13.72 -9.38
C ALA A 29 -10.95 14.73 -8.65
N THR A 30 -12.23 14.74 -8.96
CA THR A 30 -13.24 15.56 -8.29
C THR A 30 -14.30 14.66 -7.68
N PHE A 31 -14.52 14.78 -6.39
CA PHE A 31 -15.58 14.08 -5.66
C PHE A 31 -16.79 15.01 -5.57
N THR A 32 -17.84 14.70 -6.29
CA THR A 32 -19.07 15.47 -6.25
C THR A 32 -20.00 14.92 -5.19
N LEU A 33 -20.41 15.78 -4.27
CA LEU A 33 -21.24 15.43 -3.12
C LEU A 33 -22.48 16.31 -3.12
N ASN A 34 -23.60 15.75 -3.59
CA ASN A 34 -24.90 16.42 -3.62
C ASN A 34 -26.04 15.46 -3.24
N PRO A 35 -27.20 15.96 -2.80
CA PRO A 35 -28.28 15.11 -2.30
C PRO A 35 -28.96 14.28 -3.39
N LYS A 36 -28.84 14.68 -4.67
CA LYS A 36 -29.47 13.96 -5.79
C LYS A 36 -28.67 12.72 -6.15
N ARG A 37 -27.39 12.91 -6.50
CA ARG A 37 -26.49 11.82 -6.89
C ARG A 37 -25.03 12.22 -6.73
N SER A 38 -24.37 11.68 -5.74
CA SER A 38 -22.93 11.85 -5.55
C SER A 38 -22.15 10.89 -6.46
N GLY A 39 -20.98 11.31 -6.92
CA GLY A 39 -20.10 10.51 -7.76
C GLY A 39 -18.69 11.06 -7.84
N ASN A 40 -17.86 10.41 -8.66
CA ASN A 40 -16.50 10.88 -8.90
C ASN A 40 -16.29 11.18 -10.38
N VAL A 41 -15.49 12.21 -10.64
CA VAL A 41 -15.09 12.66 -11.98
C VAL A 41 -13.57 12.60 -12.05
N TYR A 42 -13.03 11.87 -13.01
CA TYR A 42 -11.59 11.76 -13.22
C TYR A 42 -11.20 12.30 -14.59
N ALA A 43 -10.18 13.15 -14.63
CA ALA A 43 -9.60 13.63 -15.87
C ALA A 43 -8.73 12.55 -16.51
N ILE A 44 -8.89 12.26 -17.80
CA ILE A 44 -8.08 11.34 -18.56
C ILE A 44 -6.91 12.06 -19.24
N ASP A 45 -7.21 13.12 -19.98
CA ASP A 45 -6.20 13.90 -20.69
C ASP A 45 -6.06 15.33 -20.14
N GLY A 46 -6.89 15.71 -19.16
CA GLY A 46 -6.89 17.05 -18.56
C GLY A 46 -7.46 18.13 -19.48
N VAL A 47 -8.09 17.77 -20.58
CA VAL A 47 -8.64 18.69 -21.58
C VAL A 47 -10.13 18.43 -21.84
N GLU A 48 -10.44 17.26 -22.41
CA GLU A 48 -11.81 16.99 -22.88
C GLU A 48 -12.34 15.59 -22.55
N ARG A 49 -11.48 14.66 -22.09
CA ARG A 49 -11.85 13.26 -21.80
C ARG A 49 -11.91 13.02 -20.30
N TRP A 50 -13.02 12.41 -19.87
CA TRP A 50 -13.32 12.22 -18.46
C TRP A 50 -13.91 10.83 -18.21
N ILE A 51 -13.71 10.29 -17.00
CA ILE A 51 -14.47 9.16 -16.50
C ILE A 51 -15.39 9.64 -15.39
N ILE A 52 -16.66 9.25 -15.48
CA ILE A 52 -17.67 9.51 -14.46
C ILE A 52 -17.99 8.18 -13.76
N HIS A 53 -17.79 8.14 -12.46
CA HIS A 53 -18.19 7.00 -11.63
C HIS A 53 -19.49 7.33 -10.90
N ASN A 54 -20.53 6.61 -11.25
CA ASN A 54 -21.79 6.59 -10.54
C ASN A 54 -21.86 5.35 -9.66
N TYR A 55 -21.85 5.54 -8.33
CA TYR A 55 -21.94 4.47 -7.36
C TYR A 55 -23.40 4.13 -7.10
N LEU A 56 -23.83 2.93 -7.48
CA LEU A 56 -25.21 2.46 -7.28
C LEU A 56 -25.50 2.30 -5.79
N ARG A 57 -26.73 2.62 -5.42
CA ARG A 57 -27.23 2.44 -4.05
C ARG A 57 -27.54 0.96 -3.80
N PRO A 58 -27.66 0.51 -2.56
CA PRO A 58 -27.93 -0.91 -2.23
C PRO A 58 -29.22 -1.46 -2.86
N ASP A 59 -30.22 -0.61 -3.07
CA ASP A 59 -31.52 -0.94 -3.69
C ASP A 59 -31.48 -0.92 -5.23
N GLU A 60 -30.37 -0.47 -5.82
CA GLU A 60 -30.14 -0.43 -7.27
C GLU A 60 -29.32 -1.69 -7.66
N GLU A 61 -30.00 -2.83 -7.79
CA GLU A 61 -29.35 -4.14 -7.95
C GLU A 61 -28.78 -4.41 -9.35
N ASP A 62 -29.23 -3.67 -10.35
CA ASP A 62 -28.78 -3.79 -11.74
C ASP A 62 -28.16 -2.48 -12.24
N PHE A 63 -27.20 -2.58 -13.15
CA PHE A 63 -26.62 -1.39 -13.82
C PHE A 63 -27.65 -0.61 -14.65
N ASP A 64 -28.69 -1.26 -15.15
CA ASP A 64 -29.77 -0.62 -15.91
C ASP A 64 -30.85 0.00 -15.01
N ALA A 65 -30.78 -0.20 -13.69
CA ALA A 65 -31.73 0.39 -12.73
C ALA A 65 -31.66 1.92 -12.67
N VAL A 66 -30.53 2.50 -13.12
CA VAL A 66 -30.28 3.95 -13.08
C VAL A 66 -29.98 4.47 -14.49
N ASP A 67 -30.80 5.41 -14.95
CA ASP A 67 -30.55 6.10 -16.20
C ASP A 67 -29.20 6.83 -16.17
N ARG A 68 -28.33 6.49 -17.10
CA ARG A 68 -26.93 6.92 -17.13
C ARG A 68 -26.79 8.41 -17.42
N ASP A 69 -27.58 8.95 -18.36
CA ASP A 69 -27.54 10.38 -18.68
C ASP A 69 -28.01 11.22 -17.48
N TRP A 70 -29.10 10.79 -16.83
CA TRP A 70 -29.56 11.43 -15.61
C TRP A 70 -28.49 11.41 -14.51
N ALA A 71 -27.87 10.27 -14.29
CA ALA A 71 -26.84 10.14 -13.26
C ALA A 71 -25.63 11.03 -13.54
N ILE A 72 -25.14 11.05 -14.78
CA ILE A 72 -24.02 11.91 -15.19
C ILE A 72 -24.37 13.38 -14.94
N ARG A 73 -25.54 13.82 -15.38
CA ARG A 73 -25.97 15.23 -15.19
C ARG A 73 -26.12 15.58 -13.71
N ALA A 74 -26.71 14.70 -12.93
CA ALA A 74 -26.86 14.91 -11.48
C ALA A 74 -25.50 14.99 -10.77
N ILE A 75 -24.55 14.12 -11.12
CA ILE A 75 -23.19 14.12 -10.59
C ILE A 75 -22.45 15.40 -10.97
N LEU A 76 -22.56 15.83 -12.22
CA LEU A 76 -21.90 17.05 -12.71
C LEU A 76 -22.61 18.35 -12.28
N GLY A 77 -23.85 18.28 -11.79
CA GLY A 77 -24.65 19.46 -11.46
C GLY A 77 -25.06 20.29 -12.68
N VAL A 78 -25.25 19.64 -13.82
CA VAL A 78 -25.55 20.29 -15.09
C VAL A 78 -26.98 19.99 -15.60
N ASP A 79 -27.51 20.85 -16.44
CA ASP A 79 -28.81 20.68 -17.07
C ASP A 79 -28.71 19.91 -18.41
N LYS A 80 -29.88 19.77 -19.08
CA LYS A 80 -29.99 19.08 -20.36
C LYS A 80 -29.26 19.78 -21.52
N ASN A 81 -28.86 21.05 -21.38
CA ASN A 81 -28.15 21.80 -22.41
C ASN A 81 -26.64 21.59 -22.36
N PHE A 82 -26.13 20.95 -21.29
CA PHE A 82 -24.73 20.59 -21.24
C PHE A 82 -24.43 19.46 -22.23
N GLU A 83 -23.53 19.73 -23.17
CA GLU A 83 -23.19 18.80 -24.25
C GLU A 83 -22.01 17.91 -23.86
N TYR A 84 -22.17 16.62 -24.09
CA TYR A 84 -21.11 15.61 -24.00
C TYR A 84 -21.41 14.42 -24.91
N GLU A 85 -20.39 13.66 -25.24
CA GLU A 85 -20.44 12.40 -25.99
C GLU A 85 -20.02 11.25 -25.12
N ILE A 86 -20.78 10.15 -25.08
CA ILE A 86 -20.36 8.91 -24.41
C ILE A 86 -19.40 8.18 -25.35
N LEU A 87 -18.17 7.94 -24.89
CA LEU A 87 -17.15 7.22 -25.62
C LEU A 87 -17.15 5.71 -25.33
N ALA A 88 -17.36 5.33 -24.07
CA ALA A 88 -17.42 3.94 -23.63
C ALA A 88 -18.11 3.80 -22.26
N ASN A 89 -18.60 2.60 -22.00
CA ASN A 89 -19.12 2.19 -20.69
C ASN A 89 -18.33 0.97 -20.21
N GLU A 90 -17.85 1.04 -18.96
CA GLU A 90 -17.11 -0.02 -18.28
C GLU A 90 -17.67 -0.21 -16.89
N ASP A 91 -18.83 -0.87 -16.80
CA ASP A 91 -19.47 -1.12 -15.51
C ASP A 91 -18.74 -2.25 -14.77
N TRP A 92 -18.59 -2.10 -13.47
CA TRP A 92 -17.82 -3.03 -12.68
C TRP A 92 -18.37 -3.25 -11.28
N PHE A 93 -17.96 -4.38 -10.70
CA PHE A 93 -18.29 -4.76 -9.33
C PHE A 93 -17.09 -4.54 -8.42
N GLY A 94 -17.27 -3.77 -7.37
CA GLY A 94 -16.34 -3.75 -6.24
C GLY A 94 -16.44 -5.07 -5.48
N ARG A 95 -15.30 -5.73 -5.29
CA ARG A 95 -15.18 -7.04 -4.63
C ARG A 95 -14.11 -6.98 -3.56
N ARG A 96 -14.14 -7.90 -2.63
CA ARG A 96 -13.01 -8.23 -1.76
C ARG A 96 -12.84 -9.74 -1.78
N LEU A 97 -11.85 -10.21 -2.48
CA LEU A 97 -11.50 -11.63 -2.54
C LEU A 97 -10.01 -11.77 -2.23
N VAL A 98 -9.67 -12.69 -1.34
CA VAL A 98 -8.30 -13.07 -1.01
C VAL A 98 -8.24 -14.58 -1.12
N ALA A 99 -7.22 -15.11 -1.81
CA ALA A 99 -7.01 -16.53 -1.92
C ALA A 99 -6.62 -17.13 -0.56
N ASP A 100 -7.10 -18.32 -0.25
CA ASP A 100 -6.81 -19.01 1.02
C ASP A 100 -5.33 -19.40 1.17
N ARG A 101 -4.60 -19.47 0.03
CA ARG A 101 -3.18 -19.80 -0.04
C ARG A 101 -2.52 -19.02 -1.17
N PHE A 102 -1.27 -18.62 -0.96
CA PHE A 102 -0.44 -17.97 -1.98
C PHE A 102 0.59 -18.92 -2.58
N ARG A 103 0.75 -20.10 -1.98
CA ARG A 103 1.64 -21.16 -2.46
C ARG A 103 0.95 -22.54 -2.40
N ASP A 104 1.09 -23.32 -3.47
CA ASP A 104 0.89 -24.79 -3.45
C ASP A 104 2.08 -25.46 -4.12
N ARG A 105 2.96 -26.06 -3.34
CA ARG A 105 4.21 -26.70 -3.79
C ARG A 105 5.08 -25.76 -4.62
N ARG A 106 5.08 -25.89 -5.96
CA ARG A 106 5.87 -25.10 -6.91
C ARG A 106 5.05 -24.05 -7.66
N VAL A 107 3.80 -23.89 -7.30
CA VAL A 107 2.90 -22.87 -7.86
C VAL A 107 2.76 -21.74 -6.84
N PHE A 108 2.98 -20.52 -7.32
CA PHE A 108 2.85 -19.28 -6.52
C PHE A 108 1.86 -18.36 -7.22
N ILE A 109 1.10 -17.62 -6.44
CA ILE A 109 0.21 -16.56 -6.92
C ILE A 109 0.55 -15.25 -6.21
N ALA A 110 0.38 -14.13 -6.92
CA ALA A 110 0.67 -12.79 -6.44
C ALA A 110 -0.23 -11.77 -7.14
N GLY A 111 -0.38 -10.57 -6.59
CA GLY A 111 -1.21 -9.52 -7.15
C GLY A 111 -2.66 -9.97 -7.36
N ASP A 112 -3.29 -9.56 -8.45
CA ASP A 112 -4.71 -9.84 -8.73
C ASP A 112 -5.04 -11.34 -8.83
N ALA A 113 -4.06 -12.20 -9.06
CA ALA A 113 -4.25 -13.66 -8.99
C ALA A 113 -4.42 -14.17 -7.55
N ALA A 114 -3.90 -13.44 -6.57
CA ALA A 114 -3.96 -13.78 -5.15
C ALA A 114 -5.04 -12.98 -4.41
N HIS A 115 -5.28 -11.73 -4.81
CA HIS A 115 -6.19 -10.84 -4.09
C HIS A 115 -6.74 -9.73 -4.98
N ILE A 116 -8.00 -9.40 -4.80
CA ILE A 116 -8.66 -8.23 -5.39
C ILE A 116 -9.55 -7.54 -4.37
N TRP A 117 -9.61 -6.22 -4.44
CA TRP A 117 -10.52 -5.38 -3.67
C TRP A 117 -10.89 -4.11 -4.42
N VAL A 118 -11.77 -3.30 -3.84
CA VAL A 118 -12.19 -2.02 -4.41
C VAL A 118 -11.00 -1.07 -4.62
N PRO A 119 -10.97 -0.25 -5.68
CA PRO A 119 -9.80 0.53 -6.11
C PRO A 119 -9.48 1.75 -5.25
N TYR A 120 -10.04 1.85 -4.04
CA TYR A 120 -9.74 2.96 -3.13
C TYR A 120 -8.28 2.92 -2.66
N ALA A 121 -7.74 4.09 -2.38
CA ALA A 121 -6.33 4.33 -2.06
C ALA A 121 -5.34 3.93 -3.17
N GLY A 122 -5.80 3.44 -4.34
CA GLY A 122 -4.93 3.00 -5.44
C GLY A 122 -3.96 1.88 -5.06
N TYR A 123 -4.29 1.07 -4.05
CA TYR A 123 -3.31 0.18 -3.42
C TYR A 123 -3.25 -1.23 -4.03
N GLY A 124 -4.18 -1.63 -4.90
CA GLY A 124 -4.18 -2.96 -5.52
C GLY A 124 -2.89 -3.25 -6.30
N MET A 125 -2.54 -2.37 -7.23
CA MET A 125 -1.29 -2.48 -8.00
C MET A 125 -0.06 -2.41 -7.08
N ASN A 126 -0.04 -1.51 -6.10
CA ASN A 126 1.09 -1.36 -5.17
C ASN A 126 1.28 -2.60 -4.29
N ALA A 127 0.20 -3.25 -3.85
CA ALA A 127 0.26 -4.53 -3.14
C ALA A 127 0.83 -5.63 -4.04
N GLY A 128 0.40 -5.71 -5.30
CA GLY A 128 0.93 -6.66 -6.27
C GLY A 128 2.42 -6.45 -6.57
N ILE A 129 2.89 -5.20 -6.64
CA ILE A 129 4.32 -4.88 -6.78
C ILE A 129 5.09 -5.36 -5.53
N ALA A 130 4.54 -5.15 -4.33
CA ALA A 130 5.17 -5.63 -3.10
C ALA A 130 5.22 -7.16 -3.02
N ASP A 131 4.18 -7.86 -3.49
CA ASP A 131 4.18 -9.32 -3.61
C ASP A 131 5.26 -9.80 -4.59
N ALA A 132 5.35 -9.16 -5.76
CA ALA A 132 6.34 -9.50 -6.77
C ALA A 132 7.76 -9.26 -6.26
N MET A 133 8.00 -8.16 -5.54
CA MET A 133 9.29 -7.88 -4.93
C MET A 133 9.65 -8.94 -3.88
N ASN A 134 8.71 -9.29 -2.99
CA ASN A 134 8.89 -10.33 -1.98
C ASN A 134 9.18 -11.69 -2.63
N LEU A 135 8.35 -12.14 -3.57
CA LEU A 135 8.49 -13.45 -4.20
C LEU A 135 9.75 -13.58 -5.06
N SER A 136 10.14 -12.52 -5.79
CA SER A 136 11.23 -12.59 -6.77
C SER A 136 12.58 -12.86 -6.11
N TRP A 137 12.90 -12.19 -4.99
CA TRP A 137 14.16 -12.42 -4.31
C TRP A 137 14.20 -13.79 -3.59
N LEU A 138 13.05 -14.25 -3.05
CA LEU A 138 12.94 -15.58 -2.43
C LEU A 138 13.19 -16.69 -3.46
N LEU A 139 12.59 -16.54 -4.65
CA LEU A 139 12.83 -17.45 -5.78
C LEU A 139 14.30 -17.40 -6.25
N ALA A 140 14.87 -16.20 -6.37
CA ALA A 140 16.26 -16.02 -6.76
C ALA A 140 17.21 -16.69 -5.74
N ALA A 141 16.98 -16.51 -4.46
CA ALA A 141 17.76 -17.12 -3.38
C ALA A 141 17.78 -18.65 -3.47
N HIS A 142 16.61 -19.25 -3.67
CA HIS A 142 16.47 -20.70 -3.83
C HIS A 142 17.09 -21.20 -5.14
N LEU A 143 16.82 -20.57 -6.28
CA LEU A 143 17.31 -20.99 -7.58
C LEU A 143 18.82 -20.80 -7.75
N ASN A 144 19.40 -19.79 -7.11
CA ASN A 144 20.84 -19.56 -7.03
C ASN A 144 21.55 -20.53 -6.05
N GLY A 145 20.78 -21.32 -5.30
CA GLY A 145 21.29 -22.42 -4.46
C GLY A 145 21.87 -21.99 -3.11
N TRP A 146 21.72 -20.70 -2.72
CA TRP A 146 22.19 -20.27 -1.40
C TRP A 146 21.12 -20.36 -0.30
N ALA A 147 19.84 -20.57 -0.66
CA ALA A 147 18.74 -20.78 0.29
C ALA A 147 18.03 -22.12 0.06
N ALA A 148 17.49 -22.70 1.11
CA ALA A 148 16.70 -23.92 1.06
C ALA A 148 15.29 -23.66 0.49
N ASP A 149 14.54 -24.74 0.16
CA ASP A 149 13.16 -24.61 -0.37
C ASP A 149 12.22 -23.94 0.63
N GLU A 150 12.50 -24.10 1.92
CA GLU A 150 11.71 -23.55 3.02
C GLU A 150 11.69 -22.02 3.03
N ILE A 151 12.68 -21.34 2.44
CA ILE A 151 12.66 -19.88 2.26
C ILE A 151 11.42 -19.41 1.51
N LEU A 152 10.94 -20.23 0.58
CA LEU A 152 9.77 -19.92 -0.27
C LEU A 152 8.45 -19.90 0.52
N ALA A 153 8.42 -20.51 1.72
CA ALA A 153 7.27 -20.44 2.61
C ALA A 153 7.07 -19.02 3.18
N ALA A 154 8.12 -18.19 3.18
CA ALA A 154 8.05 -16.81 3.64
C ALA A 154 7.06 -16.00 2.79
N HIS A 155 6.94 -16.25 1.48
CA HIS A 155 6.01 -15.52 0.62
C HIS A 155 4.58 -15.53 1.16
N GLU A 156 4.01 -16.70 1.43
CA GLU A 156 2.65 -16.81 1.95
C GLU A 156 2.55 -16.26 3.38
N ARG A 157 3.48 -16.65 4.27
CA ARG A 157 3.45 -16.25 5.69
C ARG A 157 3.59 -14.74 5.88
N GLU A 158 4.32 -14.06 5.01
CA GLU A 158 4.54 -12.61 5.05
C GLU A 158 3.43 -11.85 4.31
N ARG A 159 3.07 -12.28 3.08
CA ARG A 159 2.18 -11.48 2.23
C ARG A 159 0.70 -11.69 2.49
N HIS A 160 0.28 -12.89 2.85
CA HIS A 160 -1.13 -13.16 3.12
C HIS A 160 -1.70 -12.33 4.31
N PRO A 161 -1.05 -12.24 5.49
CA PRO A 161 -1.54 -11.40 6.58
C PRO A 161 -1.60 -9.91 6.21
N ILE A 162 -0.60 -9.40 5.49
CA ILE A 162 -0.59 -8.00 5.01
C ILE A 162 -1.74 -7.76 4.03
N THR A 163 -1.99 -8.68 3.13
CA THR A 163 -3.10 -8.62 2.17
C THR A 163 -4.45 -8.57 2.89
N GLU A 164 -4.66 -9.42 3.89
CA GLU A 164 -5.87 -9.39 4.73
C GLU A 164 -6.02 -8.03 5.42
N GLN A 165 -4.97 -7.54 6.08
CA GLN A 165 -4.98 -6.27 6.79
C GLN A 165 -5.29 -5.10 5.87
N VAL A 166 -4.58 -4.98 4.75
CA VAL A 166 -4.76 -3.89 3.77
C VAL A 166 -6.14 -3.93 3.15
N SER A 167 -6.61 -5.11 2.74
CA SER A 167 -7.94 -5.24 2.13
C SER A 167 -9.05 -4.83 3.09
N HIS A 168 -8.93 -5.12 4.38
CA HIS A 168 -9.87 -4.64 5.40
C HIS A 168 -9.84 -3.12 5.57
N PHE A 169 -8.65 -2.49 5.59
CA PHE A 169 -8.54 -1.03 5.65
C PHE A 169 -9.23 -0.37 4.47
N VAL A 170 -8.95 -0.85 3.26
CA VAL A 170 -9.55 -0.30 2.03
C VAL A 170 -11.06 -0.49 2.01
N MET A 171 -11.56 -1.64 2.47
CA MET A 171 -13.00 -1.91 2.56
C MET A 171 -13.71 -1.03 3.59
N ASN A 172 -13.11 -0.86 4.77
CA ASN A 172 -13.66 0.04 5.81
C ASN A 172 -13.72 1.49 5.28
N HIS A 173 -12.70 1.93 4.56
CA HIS A 173 -12.69 3.23 3.92
C HIS A 173 -13.80 3.37 2.86
N ALA A 174 -14.00 2.35 2.03
CA ALA A 174 -15.08 2.30 1.03
C ALA A 174 -16.47 2.43 1.67
N HIS A 175 -16.71 1.70 2.77
CA HIS A 175 -17.97 1.79 3.52
C HIS A 175 -18.16 3.19 4.14
N ALA A 176 -17.11 3.78 4.71
CA ALA A 176 -17.18 5.13 5.25
C ALA A 176 -17.51 6.17 4.17
N MET A 177 -16.91 6.06 2.97
CA MET A 177 -17.24 6.92 1.84
C MET A 177 -18.67 6.73 1.33
N ALA A 178 -19.16 5.48 1.28
CA ALA A 178 -20.54 5.19 0.90
C ALA A 178 -21.53 5.80 1.90
N SER A 179 -21.27 5.65 3.20
CA SER A 179 -22.04 6.27 4.28
C SER A 179 -22.04 7.81 4.15
N GLN A 180 -20.88 8.40 3.90
CA GLN A 180 -20.77 9.86 3.72
C GLN A 180 -21.59 10.37 2.54
N ARG A 181 -21.60 9.66 1.40
CA ARG A 181 -22.43 10.01 0.23
C ARG A 181 -23.93 9.99 0.57
N GLY A 182 -24.36 9.10 1.47
CA GLY A 182 -25.76 9.02 1.94
C GLY A 182 -26.15 10.09 2.98
N GLN A 183 -25.18 10.87 3.48
CA GLN A 183 -25.39 11.88 4.54
C GLN A 183 -25.23 13.32 4.05
N VAL A 184 -25.24 13.55 2.74
CA VAL A 184 -25.13 14.89 2.18
C VAL A 184 -26.36 15.71 2.61
N PRO A 185 -26.18 16.89 3.24
CA PRO A 185 -27.30 17.72 3.67
C PRO A 185 -28.15 18.22 2.48
N ASP A 186 -29.47 18.20 2.61
CA ASP A 186 -30.39 18.65 1.57
C ASP A 186 -30.19 20.12 1.17
N ASN A 187 -29.74 20.95 2.11
CA ASN A 187 -29.49 22.37 1.90
C ASN A 187 -28.05 22.69 1.47
N ILE A 188 -27.23 21.70 1.08
CA ILE A 188 -25.83 21.93 0.74
C ILE A 188 -25.67 22.87 -0.48
N GLU A 189 -26.64 22.87 -1.38
CA GLU A 189 -26.67 23.70 -2.59
C GLU A 189 -27.38 25.06 -2.37
N ALA A 190 -27.95 25.33 -1.18
CA ALA A 190 -28.63 26.59 -0.89
C ALA A 190 -27.64 27.78 -0.90
N ASP A 191 -28.04 28.87 -1.53
CA ASP A 191 -27.26 30.11 -1.62
C ASP A 191 -27.62 31.07 -0.46
N ASP A 192 -27.45 30.57 0.77
CA ASP A 192 -27.70 31.32 2.00
C ASP A 192 -26.64 30.97 3.09
N ALA A 193 -26.79 31.54 4.27
CA ALA A 193 -25.88 31.33 5.40
C ALA A 193 -25.88 29.88 5.91
N GLU A 194 -27.03 29.21 5.91
CA GLU A 194 -27.17 27.83 6.37
C GLU A 194 -26.58 26.85 5.34
N GLY A 195 -26.81 27.05 4.03
CA GLY A 195 -26.14 26.29 2.98
C GLY A 195 -24.62 26.48 3.01
N SER A 196 -24.15 27.71 3.21
CA SER A 196 -22.71 27.98 3.38
C SER A 196 -22.11 27.26 4.60
N LYS A 197 -22.84 27.22 5.71
CA LYS A 197 -22.44 26.47 6.91
C LYS A 197 -22.44 24.96 6.66
N ALA A 198 -23.46 24.43 5.98
CA ALA A 198 -23.54 23.03 5.61
C ALA A 198 -22.34 22.62 4.75
N ARG A 199 -22.00 23.40 3.70
CA ARG A 199 -20.82 23.17 2.85
C ARG A 199 -19.52 23.14 3.64
N ARG A 200 -19.29 24.10 4.54
CA ARG A 200 -18.06 24.12 5.36
C ARG A 200 -17.98 22.92 6.29
N THR A 201 -19.06 22.60 6.99
CA THR A 201 -19.07 21.50 7.97
C THR A 201 -18.94 20.13 7.30
N PHE A 202 -19.70 19.90 6.25
CA PHE A 202 -19.68 18.66 5.51
C PHE A 202 -18.37 18.50 4.71
N GLY A 203 -17.90 19.59 4.08
CA GLY A 203 -16.65 19.63 3.34
C GLY A 203 -15.43 19.31 4.19
N ALA A 204 -15.36 19.81 5.43
CA ALA A 204 -14.29 19.44 6.37
C ALA A 204 -14.29 17.93 6.65
N LYS A 205 -15.44 17.33 6.96
CA LYS A 205 -15.57 15.89 7.16
C LYS A 205 -15.23 15.08 5.91
N ALA A 206 -15.62 15.57 4.73
CA ALA A 206 -15.31 14.94 3.47
C ALA A 206 -13.80 14.98 3.19
N TYR A 207 -13.14 16.08 3.48
CA TYR A 207 -11.70 16.21 3.36
C TYR A 207 -10.96 15.23 4.29
N ASP A 208 -11.31 15.23 5.59
CA ASP A 208 -10.65 14.38 6.59
C ASP A 208 -10.77 12.90 6.25
N LEU A 209 -11.90 12.46 5.71
CA LEU A 209 -12.09 11.09 5.26
C LEU A 209 -11.26 10.80 4.00
N ASN A 210 -11.37 11.66 2.97
CA ASN A 210 -10.81 11.35 1.66
C ASN A 210 -9.30 11.54 1.58
N VAL A 211 -8.71 12.46 2.38
CA VAL A 211 -7.25 12.69 2.36
C VAL A 211 -6.44 11.45 2.71
N GLN A 212 -6.99 10.56 3.53
CA GLN A 212 -6.32 9.35 4.00
C GLN A 212 -5.94 8.40 2.85
N GLN A 213 -6.72 8.34 1.77
CA GLN A 213 -6.40 7.51 0.61
C GLN A 213 -5.26 8.06 -0.25
N TYR A 214 -4.91 9.34 -0.11
CA TYR A 214 -3.80 9.98 -0.82
C TYR A 214 -2.57 10.17 0.07
N CYS A 215 -2.77 10.31 1.38
CA CYS A 215 -1.70 10.38 2.38
C CYS A 215 -1.57 9.03 3.08
N ALA A 216 -1.22 7.99 2.31
CA ALA A 216 -1.23 6.59 2.75
C ALA A 216 0.18 6.09 3.13
N ALA A 217 0.95 6.88 3.88
CA ALA A 217 2.31 6.51 4.29
C ALA A 217 2.34 5.20 5.10
N GLY A 218 1.33 4.96 5.93
CA GLY A 218 1.22 3.73 6.69
C GLY A 218 1.04 2.50 5.80
N LEU A 219 0.17 2.56 4.78
CA LEU A 219 0.01 1.45 3.83
C LEU A 219 1.30 1.13 3.07
N ASN A 220 2.10 2.16 2.74
CA ASN A 220 3.30 2.00 1.92
C ASN A 220 4.53 1.56 2.72
N PHE A 221 4.68 2.04 3.95
CA PHE A 221 5.92 1.89 4.72
C PHE A 221 5.72 1.28 6.10
N GLY A 222 4.49 1.23 6.61
CA GLY A 222 4.19 0.89 7.98
C GLY A 222 3.84 -0.58 8.22
N TYR A 223 3.60 -1.39 7.18
CA TYR A 223 3.38 -2.81 7.38
C TYR A 223 4.68 -3.52 7.77
N TYR A 224 4.56 -4.61 8.48
CA TYR A 224 5.70 -5.41 8.94
C TYR A 224 5.36 -6.90 8.93
N TYR A 225 6.39 -7.73 8.89
CA TYR A 225 6.27 -9.18 8.89
C TYR A 225 6.48 -9.69 10.32
N ASP A 226 5.41 -10.03 11.01
CA ASP A 226 5.41 -10.51 12.40
C ASP A 226 5.50 -12.04 12.54
N ASP A 227 5.28 -12.76 11.44
CA ASP A 227 5.38 -14.23 11.38
C ASP A 227 6.17 -14.67 10.14
N SER A 228 7.47 -14.39 10.13
CA SER A 228 8.36 -14.82 9.04
C SER A 228 9.31 -15.92 9.50
N PRO A 229 9.47 -17.02 8.72
CA PRO A 229 10.41 -18.08 9.07
C PRO A 229 11.87 -17.66 8.92
N ILE A 230 12.15 -16.58 8.19
CA ILE A 230 13.49 -16.09 7.86
C ILE A 230 13.85 -14.77 8.55
N ILE A 231 13.08 -14.37 9.54
CA ILE A 231 13.34 -13.21 10.39
C ILE A 231 13.62 -13.68 11.82
N ALA A 232 14.68 -13.19 12.40
CA ALA A 232 14.99 -13.41 13.80
C ALA A 232 14.37 -12.28 14.63
N HIS A 233 13.10 -12.47 15.03
CA HIS A 233 12.37 -11.55 15.86
C HIS A 233 12.99 -11.44 17.25
N ASP A 234 12.88 -10.29 17.88
CA ASP A 234 13.19 -10.02 19.28
C ASP A 234 11.90 -9.81 20.09
N ASP A 235 12.03 -9.43 21.36
CA ASP A 235 10.89 -9.23 22.27
C ASP A 235 10.21 -7.87 22.10
N GLU A 236 10.74 -6.99 21.23
CA GLU A 236 10.14 -5.67 21.01
C GLU A 236 8.97 -5.76 20.03
N THR A 237 7.96 -4.94 20.32
CA THR A 237 6.74 -4.86 19.49
C THR A 237 6.91 -3.81 18.41
N ALA A 238 6.57 -4.15 17.17
CA ALA A 238 6.51 -3.20 16.08
C ALA A 238 5.50 -2.08 16.35
N PRO A 239 5.70 -0.87 15.78
CA PRO A 239 4.75 0.23 15.91
C PRO A 239 3.36 -0.15 15.40
N GLY A 240 2.33 0.50 15.98
CA GLY A 240 0.96 0.32 15.52
C GLY A 240 0.82 0.66 14.02
N TYR A 241 0.05 -0.15 13.31
CA TYR A 241 -0.19 0.00 11.88
C TYR A 241 -1.47 0.80 11.61
N SER A 242 -1.40 1.80 10.76
CA SER A 242 -2.54 2.59 10.30
C SER A 242 -2.44 2.89 8.81
N MET A 243 -3.56 3.32 8.19
CA MET A 243 -3.56 3.65 6.76
C MET A 243 -2.67 4.86 6.43
N SER A 244 -2.71 5.89 7.23
CA SER A 244 -2.08 7.19 6.93
C SER A 244 -0.75 7.44 7.65
N ALA A 245 -0.57 6.93 8.87
CA ALA A 245 0.60 7.23 9.68
C ALA A 245 1.69 6.16 9.55
N TYR A 246 2.93 6.61 9.42
CA TYR A 246 4.13 5.77 9.43
C TYR A 246 5.04 6.18 10.58
N THR A 247 5.42 5.21 11.38
CA THR A 247 6.43 5.36 12.44
C THR A 247 7.66 4.53 12.04
N PRO A 248 8.80 5.16 11.74
CA PRO A 248 10.04 4.43 11.49
C PRO A 248 10.41 3.53 12.67
N SER A 249 10.86 2.31 12.39
CA SER A 249 11.27 1.36 13.41
C SER A 249 12.31 0.39 12.87
N THR A 250 13.23 -0.04 13.72
CA THR A 250 14.20 -1.08 13.42
C THR A 250 13.84 -2.44 14.00
N VAL A 251 12.65 -2.63 14.54
CA VAL A 251 12.13 -3.93 14.97
C VAL A 251 12.18 -4.91 13.80
N PRO A 252 12.72 -6.14 13.99
CA PRO A 252 12.76 -7.15 12.93
C PRO A 252 11.37 -7.41 12.33
N GLY A 253 11.30 -7.44 11.01
CA GLY A 253 10.05 -7.49 10.25
C GLY A 253 9.59 -6.13 9.73
N CYS A 254 9.96 -5.02 10.36
CA CYS A 254 9.67 -3.68 9.87
C CYS A 254 10.52 -3.34 8.64
N ARG A 255 10.02 -2.40 7.83
CA ARG A 255 10.81 -1.83 6.75
C ARG A 255 11.94 -0.98 7.32
N LEU A 256 13.14 -1.16 6.79
CA LEU A 256 14.33 -0.42 7.16
C LEU A 256 14.11 1.10 7.00
N PRO A 257 14.25 1.92 8.04
CA PRO A 257 14.13 3.37 7.93
C PRO A 257 15.14 3.93 6.92
N HIS A 258 14.65 4.79 6.02
CA HIS A 258 15.53 5.46 5.06
C HIS A 258 16.29 6.61 5.73
N ILE A 259 17.60 6.73 5.41
CA ILE A 259 18.45 7.87 5.74
C ILE A 259 19.29 8.27 4.53
N TRP A 260 19.76 9.50 4.53
CA TRP A 260 20.76 9.94 3.59
C TRP A 260 22.16 9.74 4.21
N LEU A 261 23.04 9.04 3.51
CA LEU A 261 24.41 8.82 3.96
C LEU A 261 25.23 10.10 3.85
N GLY A 262 26.33 10.20 4.63
CA GLY A 262 27.16 11.39 4.69
C GLY A 262 27.72 11.91 3.35
N ASN A 263 27.74 11.05 2.32
CA ASN A 263 28.09 11.40 0.94
C ASN A 263 26.88 11.80 0.07
N GLY A 264 25.71 11.97 0.63
CA GLY A 264 24.46 12.32 -0.06
C GLY A 264 23.80 11.18 -0.83
N ARG A 265 24.31 9.96 -0.72
CA ARG A 265 23.70 8.76 -1.32
C ARG A 265 22.55 8.25 -0.47
N SER A 266 21.46 7.76 -1.10
CA SER A 266 20.40 7.06 -0.40
C SER A 266 20.92 5.77 0.24
N LEU A 267 20.50 5.48 1.46
CA LEU A 267 20.80 4.19 2.10
C LEU A 267 20.37 3.02 1.22
N TYR A 268 19.17 3.11 0.63
CA TYR A 268 18.65 2.03 -0.22
C TYR A 268 19.49 1.78 -1.48
N ASP A 269 20.10 2.82 -2.05
CA ASP A 269 21.04 2.67 -3.17
C ASP A 269 22.41 2.10 -2.74
N ALA A 270 22.70 2.15 -1.44
CA ALA A 270 23.95 1.64 -0.88
C ALA A 270 23.84 0.16 -0.43
N LEU A 271 22.62 -0.35 -0.28
CA LEU A 271 22.41 -1.77 0.04
C LEU A 271 22.97 -2.66 -1.07
N GLY A 272 23.49 -3.82 -0.68
CA GLY A 272 23.87 -4.86 -1.63
C GLY A 272 22.64 -5.52 -2.28
N PRO A 273 22.85 -6.32 -3.33
CA PRO A 273 21.75 -6.98 -4.03
C PRO A 273 21.07 -8.09 -3.20
N GLU A 274 21.77 -8.58 -2.19
CA GLU A 274 21.30 -9.63 -1.29
C GLU A 274 21.24 -9.10 0.14
N TYR A 275 21.54 -9.88 1.18
CA TYR A 275 21.57 -9.40 2.55
C TYR A 275 22.65 -8.35 2.78
N THR A 276 22.34 -7.32 3.56
CA THR A 276 23.29 -6.28 3.96
C THR A 276 23.26 -6.07 5.47
N LEU A 277 24.41 -6.25 6.13
CA LEU A 277 24.61 -5.87 7.51
C LEU A 277 25.01 -4.38 7.58
N LEU A 278 24.13 -3.54 8.11
CA LEU A 278 24.45 -2.17 8.48
C LEU A 278 25.23 -2.20 9.79
N ARG A 279 26.40 -1.58 9.81
CA ARG A 279 27.23 -1.42 11.00
C ARG A 279 27.35 0.05 11.35
N LEU A 280 26.66 0.46 12.43
CA LEU A 280 26.63 1.82 12.91
C LEU A 280 27.87 2.14 13.75
N ASP A 281 28.37 1.17 14.50
CA ASP A 281 29.65 1.26 15.21
C ASP A 281 30.72 0.45 14.45
N PRO A 282 31.63 1.12 13.71
CA PRO A 282 32.65 0.43 12.91
C PRO A 282 33.71 -0.29 13.74
N THR A 283 33.75 -0.07 15.06
CA THR A 283 34.68 -0.78 15.95
C THR A 283 34.24 -2.21 16.29
N LEU A 284 32.97 -2.53 16.04
CA LEU A 284 32.44 -3.87 16.28
C LEU A 284 33.02 -4.89 15.30
N ASP A 285 33.55 -6.00 15.84
CA ASP A 285 33.98 -7.11 15.02
C ASP A 285 32.78 -7.94 14.53
N VAL A 286 32.56 -7.91 13.22
CA VAL A 286 31.51 -8.68 12.53
C VAL A 286 32.08 -9.88 11.78
N SER A 287 33.37 -10.19 11.95
CA SER A 287 34.03 -11.31 11.27
C SER A 287 33.39 -12.67 11.56
N PRO A 288 32.87 -12.98 12.77
CA PRO A 288 32.16 -14.24 13.02
C PRO A 288 30.95 -14.43 12.12
N LEU A 289 30.11 -13.39 11.95
CA LEU A 289 28.91 -13.46 11.10
C LEU A 289 29.28 -13.55 9.61
N THR A 290 30.25 -12.76 9.15
CA THR A 290 30.67 -12.79 7.75
C THR A 290 31.38 -14.10 7.39
N GLN A 291 32.08 -14.74 8.34
CA GLN A 291 32.68 -16.06 8.13
C GLN A 291 31.59 -17.15 8.08
N ALA A 292 30.65 -17.17 9.03
CA ALA A 292 29.53 -18.11 9.03
C ALA A 292 28.70 -17.97 7.73
N ALA A 293 28.45 -16.75 7.27
CA ALA A 293 27.76 -16.50 6.00
C ALA A 293 28.53 -17.10 4.80
N ARG A 294 29.86 -16.88 4.71
CA ARG A 294 30.71 -17.50 3.67
C ARG A 294 30.69 -19.02 3.70
N ASP A 295 30.83 -19.60 4.90
CA ASP A 295 30.90 -21.06 5.09
C ASP A 295 29.58 -21.75 4.70
N ARG A 296 28.47 -21.01 4.83
CA ARG A 296 27.11 -21.46 4.44
C ARG A 296 26.68 -21.01 3.05
N GLY A 297 27.49 -20.20 2.35
CA GLY A 297 27.19 -19.67 1.04
C GLY A 297 26.09 -18.60 1.02
N LEU A 298 25.80 -17.95 2.18
CA LEU A 298 24.88 -16.83 2.26
C LEU A 298 25.55 -15.55 1.72
N PRO A 299 25.05 -14.91 0.67
CA PRO A 299 25.58 -13.64 0.21
C PRO A 299 25.28 -12.54 1.23
N LEU A 300 26.32 -11.97 1.83
CA LEU A 300 26.23 -10.94 2.86
C LEU A 300 27.22 -9.82 2.59
N ALA A 301 26.72 -8.61 2.37
CA ALA A 301 27.51 -7.37 2.34
C ALA A 301 27.56 -6.75 3.73
N VAL A 302 28.63 -6.00 4.03
CA VAL A 302 28.72 -5.13 5.23
C VAL A 302 28.76 -3.69 4.75
N LEU A 303 27.94 -2.84 5.33
CA LEU A 303 27.85 -1.41 5.05
C LEU A 303 28.09 -0.62 6.35
N ASP A 304 29.17 0.12 6.40
CA ASP A 304 29.45 1.06 7.49
C ASP A 304 28.64 2.35 7.28
N ILE A 305 27.77 2.67 8.24
CA ILE A 305 26.87 3.83 8.14
C ILE A 305 27.63 5.12 8.50
N GLY A 306 28.54 5.06 9.46
CA GLY A 306 29.29 6.22 9.94
C GLY A 306 28.41 7.26 10.64
N ASP A 307 28.99 8.45 10.84
CA ASP A 307 28.27 9.59 11.43
C ASP A 307 27.41 10.24 10.35
N THR A 308 26.10 10.02 10.45
CA THR A 308 25.12 10.36 9.41
C THR A 308 23.86 10.93 10.06
N GLU A 309 23.31 12.01 9.48
CA GLU A 309 22.02 12.53 9.90
C GLU A 309 20.92 11.46 9.78
N GLY A 310 20.19 11.23 10.85
CA GLY A 310 19.17 10.19 10.92
C GLY A 310 19.67 8.83 11.46
N ALA A 311 20.96 8.65 11.72
CA ALA A 311 21.48 7.43 12.37
C ALA A 311 20.83 7.18 13.74
N ALA A 312 20.37 8.23 14.40
CA ALA A 312 19.61 8.14 15.66
C ALA A 312 18.25 7.43 15.54
N LEU A 313 17.77 7.15 14.31
CA LEU A 313 16.61 6.28 14.07
C LEU A 313 16.92 4.79 14.32
N TYR A 314 18.21 4.45 14.40
CA TYR A 314 18.70 3.09 14.60
C TYR A 314 19.14 2.90 16.04
N ASP A 315 18.29 2.23 16.83
CA ASP A 315 18.55 2.01 18.27
C ASP A 315 19.60 0.94 18.54
N HIS A 316 20.09 0.26 17.49
CA HIS A 316 21.06 -0.83 17.58
C HIS A 316 22.26 -0.59 16.68
N ASN A 317 23.43 -1.06 17.11
CA ASN A 317 24.69 -0.89 16.40
C ASN A 317 24.82 -1.76 15.13
N LEU A 318 24.05 -2.83 15.05
CA LEU A 318 24.02 -3.79 13.95
C LEU A 318 22.58 -4.01 13.51
N VAL A 319 22.29 -3.84 12.23
CA VAL A 319 20.95 -4.09 11.64
C VAL A 319 21.14 -4.85 10.34
N LEU A 320 20.49 -6.00 10.22
CA LEU A 320 20.58 -6.85 9.05
C LEU A 320 19.36 -6.62 8.13
N ALA A 321 19.61 -6.07 6.97
CA ALA A 321 18.60 -5.79 5.96
C ALA A 321 18.51 -6.92 4.92
N ARG A 322 17.28 -7.25 4.51
CA ARG A 322 16.94 -8.16 3.43
C ARG A 322 16.97 -7.42 2.07
N PRO A 323 16.99 -8.19 0.93
CA PRO A 323 16.89 -7.59 -0.41
C PRO A 323 15.64 -6.71 -0.63
N ASP A 324 14.53 -7.03 0.03
CA ASP A 324 13.27 -6.29 -0.02
C ASP A 324 13.19 -5.14 1.00
N GLN A 325 14.32 -4.75 1.59
CA GLN A 325 14.45 -3.66 2.54
C GLN A 325 13.70 -3.86 3.88
N HIS A 326 13.39 -5.09 4.26
CA HIS A 326 12.90 -5.41 5.60
C HIS A 326 14.03 -5.87 6.50
N ILE A 327 13.89 -5.64 7.80
CA ILE A 327 14.89 -5.99 8.80
C ILE A 327 14.72 -7.46 9.16
N ALA A 328 15.80 -8.23 8.99
CA ALA A 328 15.83 -9.65 9.35
C ALA A 328 16.35 -9.92 10.77
N TRP A 329 17.18 -9.02 11.29
CA TRP A 329 17.77 -9.10 12.63
C TRP A 329 18.38 -7.77 13.03
N ARG A 330 18.54 -7.53 14.34
CA ARG A 330 19.27 -6.40 14.91
C ARG A 330 19.94 -6.79 16.24
N GLY A 331 20.95 -6.03 16.64
CA GLY A 331 21.62 -6.21 17.93
C GLY A 331 22.69 -5.15 18.17
N ASN A 332 23.12 -4.98 19.42
CA ASN A 332 24.22 -4.09 19.76
C ASN A 332 25.60 -4.73 19.56
N GLN A 333 25.63 -6.03 19.51
CA GLN A 333 26.80 -6.89 19.21
C GLN A 333 26.30 -8.21 18.62
N LEU A 334 27.19 -8.99 18.03
CA LEU A 334 26.87 -10.36 17.64
C LEU A 334 26.65 -11.22 18.89
N PRO A 335 25.88 -12.33 18.80
CA PRO A 335 25.79 -13.28 19.87
C PRO A 335 27.17 -13.82 20.26
N ASP A 336 27.44 -13.91 21.57
CA ASP A 336 28.71 -14.44 22.08
C ASP A 336 28.90 -15.94 21.76
N ASP A 337 27.79 -16.69 21.63
CA ASP A 337 27.82 -18.10 21.24
C ASP A 337 27.94 -18.22 19.69
N PRO A 338 29.02 -18.81 19.19
CA PRO A 338 29.20 -19.08 17.77
C PRO A 338 28.07 -19.90 17.15
N ASN A 339 27.42 -20.79 17.92
CA ASN A 339 26.28 -21.57 17.45
C ASN A 339 25.04 -20.68 17.20
N ALA A 340 24.85 -19.62 18.00
CA ALA A 340 23.75 -18.68 17.79
C ALA A 340 23.98 -17.85 16.52
N THR A 341 25.22 -17.48 16.20
CA THR A 341 25.57 -16.81 14.93
C THR A 341 25.33 -17.73 13.72
N ASP A 342 25.74 -19.02 13.82
CA ASP A 342 25.44 -20.00 12.75
C ASP A 342 23.93 -20.23 12.59
N ALA A 343 23.20 -20.35 13.71
CA ALA A 343 21.75 -20.50 13.70
C ALA A 343 21.04 -19.29 13.04
N LEU A 344 21.53 -18.06 13.28
CA LEU A 344 21.04 -16.88 12.58
C LEU A 344 21.21 -17.02 11.07
N VAL A 345 22.42 -17.40 10.60
CA VAL A 345 22.70 -17.60 9.17
C VAL A 345 21.80 -18.69 8.58
N GLN A 346 21.61 -19.80 9.30
CA GLN A 346 20.71 -20.87 8.84
C GLN A 346 19.26 -20.40 8.69
N ARG A 347 18.75 -19.63 9.67
CA ARG A 347 17.42 -19.03 9.59
C ARG A 347 17.26 -18.13 8.36
N LEU A 348 18.23 -17.26 8.09
CA LEU A 348 18.21 -16.36 6.92
C LEU A 348 18.16 -17.11 5.59
N ARG A 349 18.68 -18.35 5.55
CA ARG A 349 18.67 -19.25 4.40
C ARG A 349 17.41 -20.12 4.33
N GLY A 350 16.49 -20.01 5.29
CA GLY A 350 15.32 -20.87 5.40
C GLY A 350 15.66 -22.30 5.83
N VAL A 351 16.77 -22.51 6.55
CA VAL A 351 17.14 -23.79 7.17
C VAL A 351 16.83 -23.65 8.65
N ALA A 352 15.70 -24.17 9.11
CA ALA A 352 15.29 -24.15 10.51
C ALA A 352 15.60 -25.45 11.22
#